data_e34e7d57cdcc113a88336d6aee0d6679
#
_entry.id   e34e7d57cdcc113a88336d6aee0d6679
#
_cell.length_a   1.000
_cell.length_b   1.000
_cell.length_c   1.000
_cell.angle_alpha   90.00
_cell.angle_beta   90.00
_cell.angle_gamma   90.00
#
_symmetry.space_group_name_H-M   'P 1'
#
loop_
_entity.id
_entity.type
_entity.pdbx_description
1 polymer ?
#
loop_
_entity_poly.entity_id
_entity_poly.type
_entity_poly.pdbx_seq_one_letter_code
_entity_poly.pdbx_strand_id
1 'polypeptide(L)'
;MIAVAALSVSALTGCGSNETAAQTSEAAATTANQETAAQTTEATESKEVADTDTTIKVAASAVPHAEILEAAKPLLAEQGYTLEIQIFDDYVQPNLVVESGDFDANYFQHIPYLESFNEEKGTHLVNAGGIHYEPFGLYPGTETSLDNIDNATIAVPNDTTNEARALLLLQDNGYITLKDGVGLTATTKDIVENPHNITFVELEAAQVPRTLPRGILRCPERQLCYGSRPDCCRRCSAV
;
A
#
# COMPACT_ATOMS: atom_id res chain seq x y z
N MET A 1 -38.11 2.25 -37.07
CA MET A 1 -38.78 0.96 -37.10
C MET A 1 -38.54 0.27 -35.77
N ILE A 2 -39.62 -0.01 -35.14
CA ILE A 2 -39.87 -0.55 -33.82
C ILE A 2 -39.68 -2.07 -33.89
N ALA A 3 -39.08 -2.68 -32.89
CA ALA A 3 -39.44 -4.00 -32.42
C ALA A 3 -39.00 -4.20 -30.96
N VAL A 4 -40.00 -4.22 -30.13
CA VAL A 4 -40.03 -4.64 -28.73
C VAL A 4 -40.34 -6.13 -28.72
N ALA A 5 -39.68 -6.92 -27.85
CA ALA A 5 -40.18 -8.22 -27.43
C ALA A 5 -39.82 -8.44 -25.94
N ALA A 6 -40.88 -8.53 -25.16
CA ALA A 6 -40.89 -8.82 -23.73
C ALA A 6 -41.29 -10.29 -23.48
N LEU A 7 -41.21 -10.69 -22.20
CA LEU A 7 -41.73 -11.88 -21.52
C LEU A 7 -40.83 -13.13 -21.56
N SER A 8 -40.65 -13.84 -20.44
CA SER A 8 -41.57 -14.28 -19.42
C SER A 8 -40.91 -14.72 -18.11
N VAL A 9 -41.63 -14.49 -17.05
CA VAL A 9 -41.50 -14.96 -15.67
C VAL A 9 -41.82 -16.46 -15.56
N SER A 10 -41.09 -17.18 -14.70
CA SER A 10 -41.57 -18.43 -14.12
C SER A 10 -41.14 -18.53 -12.65
N ALA A 11 -42.11 -18.37 -11.79
CA ALA A 11 -42.06 -18.71 -10.38
C ALA A 11 -42.37 -20.19 -10.19
N LEU A 12 -41.65 -20.84 -9.31
CA LEU A 12 -42.06 -22.14 -8.75
C LEU A 12 -41.82 -22.10 -7.22
N THR A 13 -42.94 -22.03 -6.53
CA THR A 13 -43.15 -22.25 -5.10
C THR A 13 -43.08 -23.73 -4.81
N GLY A 14 -42.49 -24.09 -3.67
CA GLY A 14 -42.54 -25.45 -3.09
C GLY A 14 -42.34 -25.38 -1.59
N CYS A 15 -43.45 -25.33 -0.85
CA CYS A 15 -43.55 -25.54 0.60
C CYS A 15 -43.29 -27.02 0.97
N GLY A 16 -42.73 -27.25 2.17
CA GLY A 16 -42.67 -28.55 2.82
C GLY A 16 -42.22 -28.41 4.27
N SER A 17 -43.20 -28.22 5.14
CA SER A 17 -43.06 -28.28 6.60
C SER A 17 -42.94 -29.75 7.06
N ASN A 18 -42.18 -30.06 8.10
CA ASN A 18 -42.66 -30.97 9.15
C ASN A 18 -41.89 -30.79 10.47
N GLU A 19 -42.67 -30.68 11.49
CA GLU A 19 -42.37 -30.55 12.94
C GLU A 19 -42.03 -31.89 13.62
N THR A 20 -41.61 -31.73 14.89
CA THR A 20 -41.80 -32.59 16.07
C THR A 20 -40.68 -33.61 16.33
N ALA A 21 -40.13 -33.82 17.52
CA ALA A 21 -40.53 -33.57 18.91
C ALA A 21 -39.32 -33.75 19.85
N ALA A 22 -39.46 -33.13 21.01
CA ALA A 22 -38.62 -33.26 22.20
C ALA A 22 -38.75 -34.64 22.85
N GLN A 23 -37.69 -35.06 23.54
CA GLN A 23 -37.86 -35.82 24.81
C GLN A 23 -36.66 -35.66 25.74
N THR A 24 -36.99 -35.16 26.90
CA THR A 24 -36.31 -35.15 28.20
C THR A 24 -36.12 -36.54 28.77
N SER A 25 -35.02 -36.76 29.52
CA SER A 25 -35.06 -37.67 30.69
C SER A 25 -33.89 -37.36 31.63
N GLU A 26 -34.31 -37.23 32.86
CA GLU A 26 -33.63 -36.86 34.10
C GLU A 26 -32.94 -38.05 34.80
N ALA A 27 -32.05 -37.70 35.74
CA ALA A 27 -31.72 -38.29 37.03
C ALA A 27 -30.82 -39.56 37.03
N ALA A 28 -29.90 -39.79 37.93
CA ALA A 28 -29.83 -39.51 39.35
C ALA A 28 -28.38 -39.68 39.88
N ALA A 29 -28.15 -39.04 40.99
CA ALA A 29 -26.97 -39.06 41.85
C ALA A 29 -26.69 -40.41 42.51
N THR A 30 -25.43 -40.68 42.84
CA THR A 30 -25.11 -41.35 44.13
C THR A 30 -23.68 -41.02 44.58
N THR A 31 -23.60 -40.60 45.80
CA THR A 31 -22.50 -40.24 46.67
C THR A 31 -21.74 -41.49 47.13
N ALA A 32 -20.42 -41.46 47.30
CA ALA A 32 -19.70 -42.06 48.40
C ALA A 32 -18.26 -41.63 48.51
N ASN A 33 -17.93 -41.31 49.68
CA ASN A 33 -16.77 -40.78 50.36
C ASN A 33 -15.61 -41.81 50.50
N GLN A 34 -14.38 -41.35 50.62
CA GLN A 34 -13.31 -41.61 51.61
C GLN A 34 -11.93 -41.42 50.97
N GLU A 35 -11.20 -40.44 51.36
CA GLU A 35 -10.24 -40.22 52.45
C GLU A 35 -8.84 -40.81 52.20
N THR A 36 -7.88 -39.89 52.25
CA THR A 36 -6.49 -39.93 52.74
C THR A 36 -5.42 -40.63 51.92
N ALA A 37 -4.50 -39.82 51.38
CA ALA A 37 -3.05 -39.88 51.69
C ALA A 37 -2.32 -38.69 51.06
N ALA A 38 -1.68 -37.91 51.92
CA ALA A 38 -0.76 -36.85 51.57
C ALA A 38 0.50 -37.45 50.94
N GLN A 39 0.87 -37.00 49.75
CA GLN A 39 2.24 -37.02 49.26
C GLN A 39 2.55 -35.67 48.65
N THR A 40 3.44 -34.98 49.35
CA THR A 40 4.15 -33.80 48.90
C THR A 40 4.97 -34.16 47.67
N THR A 41 4.57 -33.71 46.50
CA THR A 41 5.41 -33.62 45.33
C THR A 41 5.55 -32.15 44.96
N GLU A 42 6.77 -31.69 45.00
CA GLU A 42 7.18 -30.38 44.50
C GLU A 42 6.59 -30.14 43.12
N ALA A 43 5.72 -29.15 43.04
CA ALA A 43 5.23 -28.65 41.78
C ALA A 43 6.41 -27.87 41.14
N THR A 44 7.09 -28.53 40.22
CA THR A 44 7.89 -27.82 39.22
C THR A 44 6.87 -27.04 38.39
N GLU A 45 6.79 -25.76 38.67
CA GLU A 45 6.12 -24.78 37.82
C GLU A 45 6.77 -24.79 36.47
N SER A 46 6.33 -25.65 35.58
CA SER A 46 6.57 -25.46 34.15
C SER A 46 5.80 -24.22 33.74
N LYS A 47 6.53 -23.10 33.68
CA LYS A 47 6.10 -21.90 33.02
C LYS A 47 5.74 -22.29 31.61
N GLU A 48 4.46 -22.45 31.33
CA GLU A 48 3.91 -22.53 29.99
C GLU A 48 4.31 -21.21 29.33
N VAL A 49 5.35 -21.24 28.51
CA VAL A 49 5.72 -20.13 27.63
C VAL A 49 4.57 -20.07 26.65
N ALA A 50 3.69 -19.10 26.84
CA ALA A 50 2.72 -18.75 25.81
C ALA A 50 3.53 -18.59 24.51
N ASP A 51 3.19 -19.39 23.52
CA ASP A 51 3.70 -19.28 22.16
C ASP A 51 3.15 -17.95 21.61
N THR A 52 3.80 -16.85 21.99
CA THR A 52 3.51 -15.55 21.41
C THR A 52 4.22 -15.53 20.07
N ASP A 53 3.45 -15.61 19.00
CA ASP A 53 3.98 -15.36 17.66
C ASP A 53 4.66 -13.99 17.66
N THR A 54 5.99 -14.00 17.58
CA THR A 54 6.84 -12.81 17.57
C THR A 54 7.22 -12.41 16.14
N THR A 55 6.60 -13.03 15.14
CA THR A 55 6.81 -12.73 13.73
C THR A 55 6.01 -11.49 13.34
N ILE A 56 6.68 -10.54 12.72
CA ILE A 56 6.09 -9.32 12.15
C ILE A 56 6.25 -9.40 10.63
N LYS A 57 5.14 -9.42 9.90
CA LYS A 57 5.12 -9.47 8.44
C LYS A 57 4.87 -8.09 7.87
N VAL A 58 5.82 -7.60 7.06
CA VAL A 58 5.74 -6.26 6.47
C VAL A 58 5.78 -6.32 4.95
N ALA A 59 4.77 -5.72 4.32
CA ALA A 59 4.72 -5.49 2.89
C ALA A 59 5.48 -4.20 2.54
N ALA A 60 6.43 -4.23 1.61
CA ALA A 60 7.27 -3.08 1.30
C ALA A 60 7.54 -2.94 -0.20
N SER A 61 7.87 -1.74 -0.65
CA SER A 61 8.51 -1.54 -1.96
C SER A 61 10.02 -1.83 -1.86
N ALA A 62 10.65 -2.15 -2.99
CA ALA A 62 12.02 -2.65 -3.00
C ALA A 62 13.02 -1.63 -2.42
N VAL A 63 12.96 -0.38 -2.87
CA VAL A 63 13.92 0.69 -2.55
C VAL A 63 13.18 1.98 -2.24
N PRO A 64 13.49 2.68 -1.16
CA PRO A 64 14.46 2.35 -0.09
C PRO A 64 13.86 1.48 1.03
N HIS A 65 12.55 1.20 0.99
CA HIS A 65 11.78 0.70 2.11
C HIS A 65 12.25 -0.70 2.59
N ALA A 66 12.36 -1.68 1.68
CA ALA A 66 12.84 -3.00 2.05
C ALA A 66 14.30 -2.95 2.55
N GLU A 67 15.16 -2.08 1.99
CA GLU A 67 16.55 -1.92 2.46
C GLU A 67 16.61 -1.39 3.89
N ILE A 68 15.74 -0.45 4.25
CA ILE A 68 15.63 0.10 5.61
C ILE A 68 15.14 -0.99 6.57
N LEU A 69 14.13 -1.77 6.18
CA LEU A 69 13.61 -2.88 6.97
C LEU A 69 14.66 -3.98 7.17
N GLU A 70 15.45 -4.31 6.14
CA GLU A 70 16.56 -5.28 6.26
C GLU A 70 17.61 -4.80 7.28
N ALA A 71 17.89 -3.50 7.34
CA ALA A 71 18.77 -2.95 8.36
C ALA A 71 18.16 -2.99 9.78
N ALA A 72 16.83 -3.00 9.90
CA ALA A 72 16.13 -3.10 11.18
C ALA A 72 16.04 -4.55 11.70
N LYS A 73 16.12 -5.57 10.84
CA LYS A 73 16.00 -6.99 11.22
C LYS A 73 16.87 -7.39 12.42
N PRO A 74 18.20 -7.13 12.44
CA PRO A 74 19.03 -7.53 13.56
C PRO A 74 18.63 -6.84 14.87
N LEU A 75 18.19 -5.60 14.81
CA LEU A 75 17.75 -4.84 15.98
C LEU A 75 16.46 -5.41 16.58
N LEU A 76 15.53 -5.87 15.74
CA LEU A 76 14.31 -6.53 16.17
C LEU A 76 14.60 -7.94 16.71
N ALA A 77 15.52 -8.67 16.10
CA ALA A 77 15.92 -9.99 16.57
C ALA A 77 16.55 -9.95 17.98
N GLU A 78 17.32 -8.91 18.31
CA GLU A 78 17.84 -8.68 19.67
C GLU A 78 16.71 -8.48 20.70
N GLN A 79 15.53 -8.05 20.26
CA GLN A 79 14.35 -7.87 21.09
C GLN A 79 13.40 -9.08 21.06
N GLY A 80 13.78 -10.15 20.37
CA GLY A 80 12.99 -11.39 20.28
C GLY A 80 11.92 -11.40 19.18
N TYR A 81 11.95 -10.44 18.26
CA TYR A 81 11.05 -10.41 17.11
C TYR A 81 11.68 -10.95 15.84
N THR A 82 10.89 -11.62 15.03
CA THR A 82 11.26 -12.05 13.67
C THR A 82 10.59 -11.13 12.66
N LEU A 83 11.37 -10.42 11.84
CA LEU A 83 10.84 -9.56 10.78
C LEU A 83 10.84 -10.31 9.44
N GLU A 84 9.65 -10.53 8.88
CA GLU A 84 9.44 -11.03 7.52
C GLU A 84 9.09 -9.88 6.59
N ILE A 85 9.84 -9.72 5.50
CA ILE A 85 9.64 -8.64 4.53
C ILE A 85 9.25 -9.26 3.21
N GLN A 86 8.12 -8.82 2.66
CA GLN A 86 7.73 -9.16 1.30
C GLN A 86 7.73 -7.92 0.42
N ILE A 87 8.43 -8.01 -0.71
CA ILE A 87 8.53 -6.93 -1.69
C ILE A 87 7.39 -7.02 -2.68
N PHE A 88 6.75 -5.90 -2.94
CA PHE A 88 5.70 -5.70 -3.94
C PHE A 88 6.17 -4.70 -4.99
N ASP A 89 5.80 -4.96 -6.25
CA ASP A 89 6.14 -4.12 -7.41
C ASP A 89 5.02 -3.14 -7.81
N ASP A 90 4.01 -3.00 -6.94
CA ASP A 90 2.87 -2.09 -7.09
C ASP A 90 2.53 -1.41 -5.75
N TYR A 91 1.63 -0.40 -5.79
CA TYR A 91 1.24 0.37 -4.61
C TYR A 91 -0.16 0.02 -4.09
N VAL A 92 -0.84 -0.95 -4.70
CA VAL A 92 -2.19 -1.39 -4.31
C VAL A 92 -2.11 -2.57 -3.34
N GLN A 93 -1.38 -3.61 -3.73
CA GLN A 93 -1.29 -4.87 -2.96
C GLN A 93 -0.78 -4.68 -1.53
N PRO A 94 0.26 -3.84 -1.25
CA PRO A 94 0.72 -3.63 0.13
C PRO A 94 -0.37 -3.14 1.09
N ASN A 95 -1.33 -2.37 0.61
CA ASN A 95 -2.47 -1.91 1.41
C ASN A 95 -3.51 -3.02 1.59
N LEU A 96 -3.81 -3.76 0.53
CA LEU A 96 -4.84 -4.82 0.57
C LEU A 96 -4.44 -5.99 1.48
N VAL A 97 -3.17 -6.39 1.49
CA VAL A 97 -2.70 -7.51 2.35
C VAL A 97 -2.66 -7.13 3.83
N VAL A 98 -2.52 -5.84 4.16
CA VAL A 98 -2.66 -5.37 5.54
C VAL A 98 -4.12 -5.23 5.92
N GLU A 99 -4.97 -4.71 5.05
CA GLU A 99 -6.41 -4.62 5.30
C GLU A 99 -7.04 -6.01 5.52
N SER A 100 -6.59 -7.04 4.77
CA SER A 100 -7.06 -8.42 4.96
C SER A 100 -6.55 -9.08 6.23
N GLY A 101 -5.51 -8.55 6.86
CA GLY A 101 -4.84 -9.14 8.02
C GLY A 101 -3.84 -10.23 7.68
N ASP A 102 -3.45 -10.39 6.39
CA ASP A 102 -2.39 -11.32 5.97
C ASP A 102 -1.00 -10.80 6.36
N PHE A 103 -0.87 -9.48 6.50
CA PHE A 103 0.32 -8.76 6.94
C PHE A 103 0.00 -7.82 8.10
N ASP A 104 0.97 -7.62 9.00
CA ASP A 104 0.82 -6.76 10.18
C ASP A 104 0.98 -5.27 9.83
N ALA A 105 1.81 -4.96 8.84
CA ALA A 105 2.07 -3.60 8.40
C ALA A 105 2.53 -3.53 6.95
N ASN A 106 2.49 -2.31 6.40
CA ASN A 106 3.23 -1.98 5.18
C ASN A 106 4.16 -0.78 5.39
N TYR A 107 5.17 -0.72 4.53
CA TYR A 107 6.12 0.39 4.52
C TYR A 107 6.49 0.74 3.09
N PHE A 108 5.80 1.74 2.51
CA PHE A 108 6.02 2.17 1.13
C PHE A 108 5.41 3.55 0.81
N GLN A 109 4.43 4.03 1.56
CA GLN A 109 3.56 5.12 1.16
C GLN A 109 3.70 6.38 2.02
N HIS A 110 3.29 7.51 1.48
CA HIS A 110 3.12 8.76 2.20
C HIS A 110 1.67 8.94 2.68
N ILE A 111 1.47 9.80 3.69
CA ILE A 111 0.16 9.98 4.33
C ILE A 111 -0.95 10.35 3.32
N PRO A 112 -0.77 11.31 2.39
CA PRO A 112 -1.84 11.64 1.44
C PRO A 112 -2.27 10.45 0.56
N TYR A 113 -1.36 9.54 0.18
CA TYR A 113 -1.72 8.34 -0.56
C TYR A 113 -2.54 7.38 0.31
N LEU A 114 -2.14 7.16 1.57
CA LEU A 114 -2.87 6.32 2.52
C LEU A 114 -4.32 6.83 2.71
N GLU A 115 -4.48 8.13 2.90
CA GLU A 115 -5.80 8.76 3.09
C GLU A 115 -6.67 8.62 1.84
N SER A 116 -6.12 8.93 0.66
CA SER A 116 -6.80 8.76 -0.62
C SER A 116 -7.16 7.30 -0.89
N PHE A 117 -6.27 6.35 -0.60
CA PHE A 117 -6.52 4.93 -0.76
C PHE A 117 -7.65 4.44 0.15
N ASN A 118 -7.66 4.85 1.43
CA ASN A 118 -8.74 4.53 2.34
C ASN A 118 -10.09 5.06 1.84
N GLU A 119 -10.12 6.29 1.35
CA GLU A 119 -11.35 6.90 0.81
C GLU A 119 -11.84 6.18 -0.45
N GLU A 120 -10.94 5.91 -1.41
CA GLU A 120 -11.27 5.31 -2.70
C GLU A 120 -11.64 3.82 -2.59
N LYS A 121 -10.98 3.07 -1.71
CA LYS A 121 -11.13 1.62 -1.59
C LYS A 121 -11.98 1.19 -0.40
N GLY A 122 -12.31 2.12 0.50
CA GLY A 122 -13.05 1.82 1.73
C GLY A 122 -12.24 1.01 2.73
N THR A 123 -10.92 1.17 2.75
CA THR A 123 -10.02 0.51 3.69
C THR A 123 -9.88 1.31 4.99
N HIS A 124 -9.36 0.68 6.06
CA HIS A 124 -9.31 1.24 7.41
C HIS A 124 -7.88 1.34 7.95
N LEU A 125 -6.90 1.42 7.06
CA LEU A 125 -5.50 1.47 7.42
C LEU A 125 -5.16 2.76 8.19
N VAL A 126 -4.27 2.65 9.17
CA VAL A 126 -3.85 3.77 10.00
C VAL A 126 -2.36 4.03 9.88
N ASN A 127 -1.96 5.30 9.98
CA ASN A 127 -0.56 5.67 10.00
C ASN A 127 0.05 5.34 11.38
N ALA A 128 1.00 4.40 11.42
CA ALA A 128 1.73 4.03 12.63
C ALA A 128 2.88 5.02 12.95
N GLY A 129 3.41 5.73 11.96
CA GLY A 129 4.47 6.73 12.15
C GLY A 129 5.19 7.08 10.86
N GLY A 130 5.82 8.25 10.85
CA GLY A 130 6.70 8.69 9.78
C GLY A 130 8.13 8.23 10.01
N ILE A 131 8.76 7.61 9.02
CA ILE A 131 10.11 7.05 9.11
C ILE A 131 11.11 7.94 8.38
N HIS A 132 10.82 8.36 7.14
CA HIS A 132 11.68 9.20 6.33
C HIS A 132 10.86 10.10 5.41
N TYR A 133 11.55 11.01 4.73
CA TYR A 133 10.96 11.93 3.76
C TYR A 133 11.54 11.68 2.38
N GLU A 134 10.68 11.58 1.36
CA GLU A 134 11.05 11.42 -0.03
C GLU A 134 10.60 12.64 -0.85
N PRO A 135 11.53 13.54 -1.24
CA PRO A 135 11.20 14.66 -2.11
C PRO A 135 10.87 14.15 -3.52
N PHE A 136 9.86 14.74 -4.11
CA PHE A 136 9.54 14.54 -5.53
C PHE A 136 10.56 15.25 -6.43
N GLY A 137 10.85 14.70 -7.60
CA GLY A 137 11.83 15.29 -8.50
C GLY A 137 11.55 15.03 -9.97
N LEU A 138 11.95 15.97 -10.84
CA LEU A 138 11.97 15.80 -12.30
C LEU A 138 13.35 15.31 -12.73
N TYR A 139 13.39 14.18 -13.44
CA TYR A 139 14.63 13.53 -13.86
C TYR A 139 14.74 13.52 -15.38
N PRO A 140 15.87 13.92 -15.95
CA PRO A 140 16.09 13.81 -17.38
C PRO A 140 16.20 12.34 -17.78
N GLY A 141 15.43 11.90 -18.75
CA GLY A 141 15.50 10.57 -19.34
C GLY A 141 16.77 10.37 -20.16
N THR A 142 16.67 10.50 -21.48
CA THR A 142 17.82 10.53 -22.39
C THR A 142 18.38 11.94 -22.55
N GLU A 143 17.64 12.97 -22.15
CA GLU A 143 18.11 14.35 -22.19
C GLU A 143 19.21 14.59 -21.14
N THR A 144 20.08 15.53 -21.41
CA THR A 144 21.20 15.88 -20.53
C THR A 144 20.89 17.09 -19.64
N SER A 145 19.80 17.82 -19.94
CA SER A 145 19.40 19.06 -19.29
C SER A 145 17.88 19.23 -19.37
N LEU A 146 17.31 19.97 -18.42
CA LEU A 146 15.91 20.43 -18.44
C LEU A 146 15.73 21.70 -19.31
N ASP A 147 16.80 22.29 -19.82
CA ASP A 147 16.73 23.50 -20.66
C ASP A 147 15.99 23.27 -21.98
N ASN A 148 15.83 22.01 -22.39
CA ASN A 148 15.15 21.62 -23.62
C ASN A 148 13.88 20.81 -23.33
N ILE A 149 12.95 21.42 -22.58
CA ILE A 149 11.68 20.78 -22.23
C ILE A 149 10.60 20.90 -23.33
N ASP A 150 10.85 21.74 -24.37
CA ASP A 150 9.91 21.92 -25.46
C ASP A 150 9.65 20.62 -26.23
N ASN A 151 8.35 20.28 -26.38
CA ASN A 151 7.87 19.04 -26.97
C ASN A 151 8.34 17.77 -26.24
N ALA A 152 8.74 17.88 -24.98
CA ALA A 152 9.16 16.74 -24.18
C ALA A 152 8.00 15.79 -23.91
N THR A 153 8.33 14.51 -23.72
CA THR A 153 7.41 13.53 -23.17
C THR A 153 7.77 13.28 -21.70
N ILE A 154 6.83 13.50 -20.79
CA ILE A 154 7.04 13.34 -19.35
C ILE A 154 6.18 12.18 -18.86
N ALA A 155 6.81 11.17 -18.24
CA ALA A 155 6.12 10.11 -17.53
C ALA A 155 5.78 10.57 -16.11
N VAL A 156 4.51 10.44 -15.75
CA VAL A 156 3.99 10.77 -14.42
C VAL A 156 3.30 9.54 -13.81
N PRO A 157 3.24 9.43 -12.48
CA PRO A 157 2.39 8.43 -11.84
C PRO A 157 0.92 8.60 -12.25
N ASN A 158 0.16 7.52 -12.24
CA ASN A 158 -1.27 7.52 -12.55
C ASN A 158 -2.16 7.41 -11.30
N ASP A 159 -1.58 7.41 -10.11
CA ASP A 159 -2.34 7.49 -8.88
C ASP A 159 -2.62 8.94 -8.49
N THR A 160 -3.78 9.15 -7.86
CA THR A 160 -4.35 10.47 -7.60
C THR A 160 -3.35 11.46 -6.99
N THR A 161 -2.65 11.05 -5.95
CA THR A 161 -1.80 11.97 -5.19
C THR A 161 -0.43 12.19 -5.82
N ASN A 162 0.18 11.16 -6.41
CA ASN A 162 1.50 11.30 -7.03
C ASN A 162 1.42 11.94 -8.42
N GLU A 163 0.35 11.71 -9.20
CA GLU A 163 0.09 12.47 -10.43
C GLU A 163 -0.01 13.96 -10.11
N ALA A 164 -0.84 14.32 -9.12
CA ALA A 164 -1.01 15.70 -8.70
C ALA A 164 0.32 16.34 -8.24
N ARG A 165 1.13 15.63 -7.46
CA ARG A 165 2.45 16.11 -7.02
C ARG A 165 3.39 16.37 -8.21
N ALA A 166 3.37 15.48 -9.22
CA ALA A 166 4.16 15.67 -10.43
C ALA A 166 3.74 16.92 -11.21
N LEU A 167 2.43 17.11 -11.38
CA LEU A 167 1.88 18.26 -12.09
C LEU A 167 2.13 19.58 -11.33
N LEU A 168 1.95 19.58 -10.00
CA LEU A 168 2.26 20.74 -9.15
C LEU A 168 3.76 21.11 -9.23
N LEU A 169 4.66 20.12 -9.22
CA LEU A 169 6.08 20.37 -9.39
C LEU A 169 6.39 21.06 -10.75
N LEU A 170 5.73 20.64 -11.82
CA LEU A 170 5.89 21.25 -13.14
C LEU A 170 5.30 22.66 -13.17
N GLN A 171 4.18 22.91 -12.51
CA GLN A 171 3.60 24.24 -12.35
C GLN A 171 4.51 25.16 -11.54
N ASP A 172 5.04 24.70 -10.41
CA ASP A 172 5.94 25.50 -9.56
C ASP A 172 7.21 25.93 -10.30
N ASN A 173 7.60 25.17 -11.31
CA ASN A 173 8.72 25.49 -12.20
C ASN A 173 8.31 26.26 -13.47
N GLY A 174 7.04 26.61 -13.63
CA GLY A 174 6.56 27.43 -14.74
C GLY A 174 6.42 26.68 -16.07
N TYR A 175 6.45 25.34 -16.06
CA TYR A 175 6.33 24.54 -17.28
C TYR A 175 4.89 24.36 -17.75
N ILE A 176 3.95 24.37 -16.82
CA ILE A 176 2.49 24.28 -17.09
C ILE A 176 1.74 25.18 -16.13
N THR A 177 0.47 25.43 -16.42
CA THR A 177 -0.47 26.05 -15.49
C THR A 177 -1.64 25.09 -15.27
N LEU A 178 -1.98 24.85 -14.00
CA LEU A 178 -3.13 24.05 -13.60
C LEU A 178 -4.33 24.94 -13.30
N LYS A 179 -5.51 24.38 -13.38
CA LYS A 179 -6.74 25.01 -12.91
C LYS A 179 -6.65 25.33 -11.41
N ASP A 180 -7.18 26.48 -11.02
CA ASP A 180 -7.17 26.90 -9.61
C ASP A 180 -7.88 25.92 -8.69
N GLY A 181 -7.24 25.66 -7.53
CA GLY A 181 -7.85 24.91 -6.44
C GLY A 181 -7.84 23.39 -6.57
N VAL A 182 -7.19 22.82 -7.60
CA VAL A 182 -7.14 21.37 -7.80
C VAL A 182 -6.29 20.63 -6.76
N GLY A 183 -5.24 21.27 -6.21
CA GLY A 183 -4.39 20.69 -5.14
C GLY A 183 -3.90 19.28 -5.44
N LEU A 184 -3.95 18.39 -4.44
CA LEU A 184 -3.48 16.99 -4.56
C LEU A 184 -4.46 16.06 -5.31
N THR A 185 -5.44 16.61 -6.02
CA THR A 185 -6.34 15.87 -6.92
C THR A 185 -6.17 16.29 -8.38
N ALA A 186 -5.16 17.10 -8.69
CA ALA A 186 -4.86 17.54 -10.06
C ALA A 186 -4.56 16.36 -10.98
N THR A 187 -5.13 16.41 -12.18
CA THR A 187 -4.89 15.45 -13.25
C THR A 187 -4.38 16.15 -14.51
N THR A 188 -3.88 15.43 -15.50
CA THR A 188 -3.48 16.01 -16.79
C THR A 188 -4.61 16.79 -17.48
N LYS A 189 -5.89 16.51 -17.14
CA LYS A 189 -7.07 17.21 -17.65
C LYS A 189 -7.26 18.60 -17.04
N ASP A 190 -6.60 18.89 -15.95
CA ASP A 190 -6.66 20.17 -15.24
C ASP A 190 -5.57 21.15 -15.71
N ILE A 191 -4.77 20.76 -16.70
CA ILE A 191 -3.77 21.64 -17.33
C ILE A 191 -4.51 22.66 -18.21
N VAL A 192 -4.41 23.94 -17.87
CA VAL A 192 -5.02 25.05 -18.62
C VAL A 192 -4.05 25.71 -19.58
N GLU A 193 -2.74 25.67 -19.28
CA GLU A 193 -1.68 26.15 -20.17
C GLU A 193 -0.53 25.17 -20.22
N ASN A 194 -0.04 24.91 -21.42
CA ASN A 194 1.10 24.02 -21.69
C ASN A 194 1.97 24.68 -22.79
N PRO A 195 2.69 25.78 -22.46
CA PRO A 195 3.42 26.57 -23.45
C PRO A 195 4.57 25.81 -24.10
N HIS A 196 5.08 24.76 -23.43
CA HIS A 196 6.17 23.90 -23.90
C HIS A 196 5.68 22.69 -24.73
N ASN A 197 4.36 22.58 -24.96
CA ASN A 197 3.78 21.45 -25.68
C ASN A 197 4.22 20.07 -25.12
N ILE A 198 4.24 19.94 -23.79
CA ILE A 198 4.63 18.72 -23.09
C ILE A 198 3.58 17.65 -23.31
N THR A 199 4.00 16.43 -23.64
CA THR A 199 3.13 15.25 -23.71
C THR A 199 3.28 14.44 -22.42
N PHE A 200 2.16 14.08 -21.79
CA PHE A 200 2.15 13.31 -20.57
C PHE A 200 1.88 11.82 -20.85
N VAL A 201 2.60 10.95 -20.16
CA VAL A 201 2.38 9.50 -20.16
C VAL A 201 2.14 9.08 -18.71
N GLU A 202 0.91 8.72 -18.41
CA GLU A 202 0.51 8.25 -17.09
C GLU A 202 0.86 6.76 -16.95
N LEU A 203 1.61 6.42 -15.91
CA LEU A 203 2.09 5.06 -15.63
C LEU A 203 1.90 4.77 -14.15
N GLU A 204 1.74 3.49 -13.83
CA GLU A 204 1.82 3.06 -12.45
C GLU A 204 3.12 3.53 -11.79
N ALA A 205 3.04 4.13 -10.58
CA ALA A 205 4.16 4.82 -9.94
C ALA A 205 5.42 3.93 -9.84
N ALA A 206 5.27 2.67 -9.44
CA ALA A 206 6.37 1.70 -9.35
C ALA A 206 7.03 1.40 -10.71
N GLN A 207 6.35 1.67 -11.84
CA GLN A 207 6.85 1.44 -13.19
C GLN A 207 7.54 2.68 -13.80
N VAL A 208 7.22 3.87 -13.32
CA VAL A 208 7.82 5.12 -13.83
C VAL A 208 9.35 5.05 -13.88
N PRO A 209 10.07 4.50 -12.87
CA PRO A 209 11.51 4.33 -12.93
C PRO A 209 12.04 3.51 -14.11
N ARG A 210 11.30 2.56 -14.60
CA ARG A 210 11.71 1.68 -15.69
C ARG A 210 11.68 2.35 -17.08
N THR A 211 11.13 3.56 -17.17
CA THR A 211 11.03 4.30 -18.45
C THR A 211 12.26 5.15 -18.75
N LEU A 212 13.21 5.36 -17.80
CA LEU A 212 14.42 6.15 -17.99
C LEU A 212 15.21 5.84 -19.27
N PRO A 213 15.48 4.57 -19.61
CA PRO A 213 16.30 4.25 -20.76
C PRO A 213 15.63 4.58 -22.11
N ARG A 214 14.35 4.96 -22.10
CA ARG A 214 13.53 5.16 -23.30
C ARG A 214 13.36 6.63 -23.74
N GLY A 215 14.09 7.55 -23.12
CA GLY A 215 14.07 8.95 -23.53
C GLY A 215 12.89 9.77 -23.04
N ILE A 216 12.25 9.32 -21.99
CA ILE A 216 11.11 10.01 -21.37
C ILE A 216 11.62 10.75 -20.14
N LEU A 217 11.39 12.07 -20.06
CA LEU A 217 11.54 12.83 -18.81
C LEU A 217 10.54 12.32 -17.80
N ARG A 218 10.86 12.40 -16.51
CA ARG A 218 9.94 11.88 -15.50
C ARG A 218 10.01 12.58 -14.15
N CYS A 219 8.90 12.43 -13.44
CA CYS A 219 8.73 12.83 -12.06
C CYS A 219 8.57 11.58 -11.15
N PRO A 220 9.63 10.83 -10.81
CA PRO A 220 9.53 9.74 -9.84
C PRO A 220 9.66 10.28 -8.41
N GLU A 221 9.05 9.62 -7.47
CA GLU A 221 9.51 9.65 -6.09
C GLU A 221 10.99 9.21 -6.02
N ARG A 222 11.74 9.74 -5.06
CA ARG A 222 13.20 9.62 -4.97
C ARG A 222 13.74 8.20 -4.76
N GLN A 223 13.01 7.17 -5.06
CA GLN A 223 13.38 5.77 -4.85
C GLN A 223 14.64 5.30 -5.60
N LEU A 224 15.26 6.12 -6.45
CA LEU A 224 16.32 5.64 -7.34
C LEU A 224 17.67 6.39 -7.25
N CYS A 225 17.84 7.32 -6.33
CA CYS A 225 19.15 7.92 -6.11
C CYS A 225 20.10 7.10 -5.22
N TYR A 226 19.70 5.95 -4.69
CA TYR A 226 20.49 5.16 -3.73
C TYR A 226 21.27 4.00 -4.34
N GLY A 227 21.29 3.82 -5.62
CA GLY A 227 22.05 2.77 -6.31
C GLY A 227 23.23 3.31 -7.10
N SER A 228 24.43 3.35 -6.52
CA SER A 228 25.76 3.30 -7.17
C SER A 228 26.35 4.48 -7.95
N ARG A 229 25.79 5.73 -7.90
CA ARG A 229 26.52 6.90 -8.40
C ARG A 229 26.36 8.13 -7.51
N PRO A 230 27.44 8.61 -6.88
CA PRO A 230 27.42 9.88 -6.09
C PRO A 230 27.08 11.12 -6.93
N ASP A 231 27.03 11.02 -8.24
CA ASP A 231 26.72 12.12 -9.16
C ASP A 231 25.23 12.38 -9.35
N CYS A 232 24.35 11.43 -8.99
CA CYS A 232 22.89 11.66 -9.08
C CYS A 232 22.40 12.78 -8.15
N CYS A 233 22.97 12.89 -6.95
CA CYS A 233 22.59 13.95 -6.00
C CYS A 233 23.03 15.36 -6.41
N ARG A 234 23.99 15.51 -7.31
CA ARG A 234 24.46 16.83 -7.79
C ARG A 234 23.66 17.37 -8.97
N ARG A 235 22.85 16.53 -9.64
CA ARG A 235 22.03 16.92 -10.80
C ARG A 235 20.55 17.10 -10.49
N CYS A 236 20.12 16.71 -9.29
CA CYS A 236 18.84 17.17 -8.78
C CYS A 236 19.04 18.62 -8.35
N SER A 237 18.83 19.55 -9.24
CA SER A 237 18.61 20.93 -8.84
C SER A 237 17.37 20.88 -7.96
N ALA A 238 17.57 21.05 -6.65
CA ALA A 238 16.48 21.38 -5.77
C ALA A 238 15.94 22.72 -6.28
N VAL A 239 14.76 22.68 -6.84
CA VAL A 239 13.96 23.87 -7.10
C VAL A 239 13.05 24.06 -5.93
#